data_0ea2139a489712c021d8ba6db3444d81
#
_entry.id   0ea2139a489712c021d8ba6db3444d81
#
_cell.length_a   1.000
_cell.length_b   1.000
_cell.length_c   1.000
_cell.angle_alpha   90.00
_cell.angle_beta   90.00
_cell.angle_gamma   90.00
#
_symmetry.space_group_name_H-M   'P 1'
#
loop_
_entity.id
_entity.type
_entity.pdbx_description
1 polymer ?
#
loop_
_entity_poly.entity_id
_entity_poly.type
_entity_poly.pdbx_seq_one_letter_code
_entity_poly.pdbx_strand_id
1 'polypeptide(L)'
;MKKNKILIVDDNKLNRQSLADIFRKAYQIVESEDGKKALEYLKKDKGLSVAAIILDLIMPVMDGFAFLEEFKKHSEYKYIPIVIATTEDNVENEKRCLEYGVWDFIPKSFHREIIWFRVMNAIKRSKQHFLEYDSLTGIYNRQMFYQKTREMLDDSKDQTFAFIRLDIDRFKMINSFYGAAEGDRLLRCMAHNICGVLSAYKTYTYGRLNSDVFGICVAVEKEQDALLIAQKIREQVKKNGELRCYLETSAGCYIIRDKEMEVSAIYEHAVIAAQECKGQYMHHEALYTEQMGKEMQREQQIINEMDTALEEKQFVVYFQPKYELDGYTPRGAEALVRWKKPDGTM
;
A
#
# COMPACT_ATOMS: atom_id res chain seq x y z
N MET A 1 -1.42 11.21 -14.87
CA MET A 1 -1.87 11.54 -16.25
C MET A 1 -3.33 11.12 -16.43
N LYS A 2 -4.12 11.86 -17.19
CA LYS A 2 -5.54 11.52 -17.42
C LYS A 2 -5.63 10.38 -18.44
N LYS A 3 -6.16 9.21 -18.04
CA LYS A 3 -6.44 8.11 -18.98
C LYS A 3 -7.57 8.55 -19.91
N ASN A 4 -7.25 8.84 -21.15
CA ASN A 4 -8.18 9.42 -22.12
C ASN A 4 -8.19 8.71 -23.48
N LYS A 5 -7.52 7.55 -23.61
CA LYS A 5 -7.45 6.77 -24.83
C LYS A 5 -8.19 5.46 -24.70
N ILE A 6 -8.85 5.02 -25.75
CA ILE A 6 -9.37 3.66 -25.92
C ILE A 6 -8.56 2.98 -27.02
N LEU A 7 -7.96 1.83 -26.70
CA LEU A 7 -7.25 0.97 -27.63
C LEU A 7 -8.23 -0.05 -28.20
N ILE A 8 -8.44 -0.03 -29.52
CA ILE A 8 -9.29 -0.96 -30.24
C ILE A 8 -8.39 -1.92 -31.01
N VAL A 9 -8.52 -3.20 -30.74
CA VAL A 9 -7.70 -4.27 -31.32
C VAL A 9 -8.62 -5.24 -32.04
N ASP A 10 -8.58 -5.24 -33.36
CA ASP A 10 -9.44 -6.04 -34.25
C ASP A 10 -8.76 -6.06 -35.61
N ASP A 11 -8.70 -7.17 -36.31
CA ASP A 11 -8.06 -7.27 -37.60
C ASP A 11 -8.89 -6.59 -38.74
N ASN A 12 -10.21 -6.56 -38.58
CA ASN A 12 -11.13 -5.98 -39.53
C ASN A 12 -11.21 -4.44 -39.40
N LYS A 13 -10.76 -3.73 -40.38
CA LYS A 13 -10.77 -2.26 -40.43
C LYS A 13 -12.17 -1.65 -40.23
N LEU A 14 -13.22 -2.26 -40.78
CA LEU A 14 -14.59 -1.75 -40.69
C LEU A 14 -15.10 -1.87 -39.24
N ASN A 15 -14.76 -2.98 -38.53
CA ASN A 15 -15.09 -3.16 -37.16
C ASN A 15 -14.40 -2.09 -36.30
N ARG A 16 -13.08 -1.88 -36.49
CA ARG A 16 -12.34 -0.84 -35.77
C ARG A 16 -12.98 0.53 -35.95
N GLN A 17 -13.31 0.91 -37.22
CA GLN A 17 -13.96 2.19 -37.48
C GLN A 17 -15.32 2.32 -36.82
N SER A 18 -16.16 1.28 -36.89
CA SER A 18 -17.48 1.27 -36.27
C SER A 18 -17.41 1.44 -34.75
N LEU A 19 -16.48 0.73 -34.09
CA LEU A 19 -16.22 0.89 -32.65
C LEU A 19 -15.63 2.27 -32.33
N ALA A 20 -14.67 2.75 -33.14
CA ALA A 20 -14.08 4.07 -32.98
C ALA A 20 -15.12 5.20 -33.00
N ASP A 21 -16.10 5.13 -33.91
CA ASP A 21 -17.17 6.14 -34.04
C ASP A 21 -18.07 6.22 -32.79
N ILE A 22 -18.14 5.16 -31.98
CA ILE A 22 -18.89 5.17 -30.72
C ILE A 22 -18.18 6.08 -29.71
N PHE A 23 -16.84 6.06 -29.65
CA PHE A 23 -16.09 6.66 -28.56
C PHE A 23 -15.35 7.96 -28.90
N ARG A 24 -15.16 8.31 -30.18
CA ARG A 24 -14.39 9.49 -30.65
C ARG A 24 -14.79 10.83 -30.03
N LYS A 25 -16.06 10.99 -29.65
CA LYS A 25 -16.53 12.24 -29.01
C LYS A 25 -15.98 12.44 -27.61
N ALA A 26 -15.61 11.36 -26.90
CA ALA A 26 -15.21 11.41 -25.49
C ALA A 26 -13.77 10.95 -25.25
N TYR A 27 -13.20 10.16 -26.16
CA TYR A 27 -11.88 9.54 -26.03
C TYR A 27 -11.06 9.67 -27.31
N GLN A 28 -9.74 9.72 -27.16
CA GLN A 28 -8.82 9.52 -28.28
C GLN A 28 -8.79 8.01 -28.60
N ILE A 29 -8.89 7.69 -29.87
CA ILE A 29 -8.89 6.30 -30.32
C ILE A 29 -7.50 5.92 -30.82
N VAL A 30 -7.04 4.77 -30.36
CA VAL A 30 -5.86 4.09 -30.89
C VAL A 30 -6.31 2.78 -31.49
N GLU A 31 -5.96 2.54 -32.74
CA GLU A 31 -6.33 1.34 -33.47
C GLU A 31 -5.12 0.42 -33.63
N SER A 32 -5.34 -0.87 -33.47
CA SER A 32 -4.38 -1.92 -33.73
C SER A 32 -5.01 -3.06 -34.49
N GLU A 33 -4.30 -3.63 -35.45
CA GLU A 33 -4.83 -4.70 -36.32
C GLU A 33 -4.53 -6.11 -35.81
N ASP A 34 -3.69 -6.23 -34.77
CA ASP A 34 -3.35 -7.49 -34.11
C ASP A 34 -2.89 -7.27 -32.68
N GLY A 35 -2.82 -8.36 -31.88
CA GLY A 35 -2.39 -8.33 -30.48
C GLY A 35 -0.94 -7.90 -30.30
N LYS A 36 -0.05 -8.19 -31.25
CA LYS A 36 1.38 -7.85 -31.17
C LYS A 36 1.58 -6.34 -31.23
N LYS A 37 0.96 -5.68 -32.23
CA LYS A 37 1.00 -4.21 -32.37
C LYS A 37 0.35 -3.51 -31.17
N ALA A 38 -0.72 -4.09 -30.60
CA ALA A 38 -1.35 -3.59 -29.41
C ALA A 38 -0.40 -3.62 -28.21
N LEU A 39 0.35 -4.72 -27.99
CA LEU A 39 1.36 -4.81 -26.94
C LEU A 39 2.55 -3.86 -27.16
N GLU A 40 3.01 -3.70 -28.40
CA GLU A 40 4.06 -2.73 -28.73
C GLU A 40 3.63 -1.30 -28.39
N TYR A 41 2.38 -0.95 -28.70
CA TYR A 41 1.80 0.33 -28.31
C TYR A 41 1.77 0.49 -26.78
N LEU A 42 1.27 -0.51 -26.04
CA LEU A 42 1.19 -0.48 -24.57
C LEU A 42 2.58 -0.33 -23.94
N LYS A 43 3.60 -1.02 -24.45
CA LYS A 43 4.99 -0.90 -23.98
C LYS A 43 5.52 0.52 -24.17
N LYS A 44 5.25 1.14 -25.31
CA LYS A 44 5.66 2.52 -25.61
C LYS A 44 4.92 3.55 -24.74
N ASP A 45 3.62 3.38 -24.54
CA ASP A 45 2.75 4.24 -23.72
C ASP A 45 2.89 3.94 -22.21
N LYS A 46 3.50 2.80 -21.84
CA LYS A 46 3.53 2.25 -20.47
C LYS A 46 2.14 2.10 -19.85
N GLY A 47 1.09 1.97 -20.67
CA GLY A 47 -0.30 1.89 -20.24
C GLY A 47 -0.87 3.14 -19.54
N LEU A 48 -0.11 4.24 -19.52
CA LEU A 48 -0.43 5.43 -18.73
C LEU A 48 -1.63 6.21 -19.25
N SER A 49 -1.88 6.22 -20.56
CA SER A 49 -2.95 6.99 -21.18
C SER A 49 -4.17 6.16 -21.57
N VAL A 50 -4.08 4.82 -21.51
CA VAL A 50 -5.14 3.90 -21.94
C VAL A 50 -6.21 3.76 -20.85
N ALA A 51 -7.46 4.12 -21.18
CA ALA A 51 -8.62 4.02 -20.31
C ALA A 51 -9.31 2.65 -20.39
N ALA A 52 -9.33 2.02 -21.57
CA ALA A 52 -9.86 0.70 -21.84
C ALA A 52 -9.26 0.09 -23.10
N ILE A 53 -9.29 -1.22 -23.18
CA ILE A 53 -8.95 -1.99 -24.38
C ILE A 53 -10.22 -2.70 -24.84
N ILE A 54 -10.57 -2.57 -26.12
CA ILE A 54 -11.60 -3.37 -26.75
C ILE A 54 -10.86 -4.36 -27.65
N LEU A 55 -11.00 -5.65 -27.39
CA LEU A 55 -10.18 -6.71 -27.98
C LEU A 55 -11.02 -7.72 -28.72
N ASP A 56 -10.70 -7.99 -29.96
CA ASP A 56 -11.18 -9.16 -30.69
C ASP A 56 -10.37 -10.41 -30.29
N LEU A 57 -11.02 -11.56 -30.28
CA LEU A 57 -10.38 -12.84 -29.98
C LEU A 57 -9.71 -13.45 -31.22
N ILE A 58 -10.30 -13.27 -32.40
CA ILE A 58 -9.86 -13.93 -33.64
C ILE A 58 -9.13 -12.92 -34.49
N MET A 59 -7.81 -12.98 -34.46
CA MET A 59 -6.94 -12.09 -35.24
C MET A 59 -5.71 -12.84 -35.76
N PRO A 60 -5.13 -12.44 -36.90
CA PRO A 60 -3.87 -12.98 -37.40
C PRO A 60 -2.69 -12.51 -36.52
N VAL A 61 -1.53 -13.16 -36.69
CA VAL A 61 -0.25 -12.84 -36.05
C VAL A 61 -0.25 -13.13 -34.55
N MET A 62 -1.08 -12.46 -33.78
CA MET A 62 -1.31 -12.69 -32.34
C MET A 62 -2.80 -12.54 -32.07
N ASP A 63 -3.43 -13.65 -31.72
CA ASP A 63 -4.86 -13.69 -31.36
C ASP A 63 -5.12 -13.05 -29.99
N GLY A 64 -6.40 -12.90 -29.65
CA GLY A 64 -6.81 -12.27 -28.39
C GLY A 64 -6.35 -13.06 -27.15
N PHE A 65 -6.30 -14.40 -27.21
CA PHE A 65 -5.85 -15.20 -26.07
C PHE A 65 -4.36 -15.07 -25.83
N ALA A 66 -3.54 -15.11 -26.87
CA ALA A 66 -2.10 -14.88 -26.78
C ALA A 66 -1.80 -13.45 -26.28
N PHE A 67 -2.60 -12.47 -26.71
CA PHE A 67 -2.52 -11.10 -26.17
C PHE A 67 -2.83 -11.08 -24.66
N LEU A 68 -3.92 -11.71 -24.20
CA LEU A 68 -4.30 -11.75 -22.78
C LEU A 68 -3.24 -12.41 -21.92
N GLU A 69 -2.64 -13.51 -22.41
CA GLU A 69 -1.56 -14.22 -21.71
C GLU A 69 -0.33 -13.33 -21.53
N GLU A 70 0.09 -12.63 -22.57
CA GLU A 70 1.25 -11.73 -22.50
C GLU A 70 0.92 -10.48 -21.68
N PHE A 71 -0.26 -9.89 -21.82
CA PHE A 71 -0.74 -8.75 -21.07
C PHE A 71 -0.71 -9.01 -19.55
N LYS A 72 -1.11 -10.21 -19.11
CA LYS A 72 -1.15 -10.61 -17.70
C LYS A 72 0.23 -10.65 -17.03
N LYS A 73 1.31 -10.80 -17.80
CA LYS A 73 2.69 -10.76 -17.29
C LYS A 73 3.13 -9.37 -16.86
N HIS A 74 2.40 -8.33 -17.31
CA HIS A 74 2.70 -6.93 -17.05
C HIS A 74 1.81 -6.38 -15.94
N SER A 75 2.32 -6.33 -14.72
CA SER A 75 1.57 -5.87 -13.54
C SER A 75 1.10 -4.41 -13.64
N GLU A 76 1.82 -3.59 -14.41
CA GLU A 76 1.48 -2.19 -14.69
C GLU A 76 0.20 -2.01 -15.51
N TYR A 77 -0.23 -3.04 -16.25
CA TYR A 77 -1.46 -3.00 -17.06
C TYR A 77 -2.68 -3.57 -16.33
N LYS A 78 -2.51 -4.17 -15.15
CA LYS A 78 -3.54 -4.90 -14.40
C LYS A 78 -4.89 -4.18 -14.27
N TYR A 79 -4.86 -2.86 -14.22
CA TYR A 79 -6.07 -2.03 -14.04
C TYR A 79 -6.54 -1.35 -15.32
N ILE A 80 -6.06 -1.76 -16.49
CA ILE A 80 -6.66 -1.37 -17.76
C ILE A 80 -7.78 -2.36 -18.06
N PRO A 81 -9.04 -1.95 -18.05
CA PRO A 81 -10.13 -2.87 -18.31
C PRO A 81 -10.08 -3.33 -19.76
N ILE A 82 -10.16 -4.66 -19.95
CA ILE A 82 -10.29 -5.29 -21.25
C ILE A 82 -11.74 -5.72 -21.41
N VAL A 83 -12.34 -5.31 -22.52
CA VAL A 83 -13.67 -5.70 -22.93
C VAL A 83 -13.55 -6.47 -24.24
N ILE A 84 -13.99 -7.71 -24.26
CA ILE A 84 -13.93 -8.55 -25.47
C ILE A 84 -15.07 -8.17 -26.41
N ALA A 85 -14.74 -7.91 -27.67
CA ALA A 85 -15.71 -7.70 -28.75
C ALA A 85 -15.60 -8.86 -29.75
N THR A 86 -16.57 -9.77 -29.74
CA THR A 86 -16.52 -10.98 -30.57
C THR A 86 -17.80 -11.18 -31.37
N THR A 87 -17.68 -11.88 -32.51
CA THR A 87 -18.84 -12.32 -33.31
C THR A 87 -19.37 -13.70 -32.89
N GLU A 88 -18.61 -14.43 -32.09
CA GLU A 88 -18.96 -15.78 -31.65
C GLU A 88 -19.51 -15.80 -30.22
N ASP A 89 -20.74 -16.32 -30.07
CA ASP A 89 -21.34 -16.72 -28.79
C ASP A 89 -20.84 -18.13 -28.42
N ASN A 90 -19.57 -18.24 -27.99
CA ASN A 90 -19.01 -19.51 -27.54
C ASN A 90 -18.75 -19.44 -26.03
N VAL A 91 -19.58 -20.17 -25.25
CA VAL A 91 -19.50 -20.22 -23.78
C VAL A 91 -18.12 -20.65 -23.28
N GLU A 92 -17.42 -21.51 -24.02
CA GLU A 92 -16.09 -21.98 -23.65
C GLU A 92 -15.03 -20.88 -23.78
N ASN A 93 -15.10 -20.08 -24.83
CA ASN A 93 -14.26 -18.91 -25.02
C ASN A 93 -14.54 -17.84 -23.96
N GLU A 94 -15.83 -17.62 -23.62
CA GLU A 94 -16.23 -16.70 -22.56
C GLU A 94 -15.67 -17.11 -21.20
N LYS A 95 -15.82 -18.37 -20.80
CA LYS A 95 -15.27 -18.93 -19.57
C LYS A 95 -13.74 -18.75 -19.52
N ARG A 96 -13.04 -19.12 -20.59
CA ARG A 96 -11.59 -18.98 -20.68
C ARG A 96 -11.14 -17.51 -20.53
N CYS A 97 -11.84 -16.57 -21.17
CA CYS A 97 -11.52 -15.15 -21.02
C CYS A 97 -11.73 -14.64 -19.59
N LEU A 98 -12.79 -15.10 -18.89
CA LEU A 98 -13.03 -14.75 -17.49
C LEU A 98 -11.88 -15.21 -16.58
N GLU A 99 -11.24 -16.35 -16.86
CA GLU A 99 -10.03 -16.82 -16.15
C GLU A 99 -8.83 -15.89 -16.36
N TYR A 100 -8.77 -15.19 -17.49
CA TYR A 100 -7.77 -14.13 -17.74
C TYR A 100 -8.12 -12.79 -17.05
N GLY A 101 -9.31 -12.66 -16.47
CA GLY A 101 -9.73 -11.47 -15.74
C GLY A 101 -10.21 -10.33 -16.64
N VAL A 102 -10.85 -10.65 -17.78
CA VAL A 102 -11.52 -9.64 -18.61
C VAL A 102 -12.72 -9.04 -17.87
N TRP A 103 -13.02 -7.80 -18.17
CA TRP A 103 -14.04 -7.04 -17.42
C TRP A 103 -15.45 -7.21 -17.95
N ASP A 104 -15.61 -7.42 -19.27
CA ASP A 104 -16.91 -7.61 -19.89
C ASP A 104 -16.76 -8.18 -21.31
N PHE A 105 -17.90 -8.64 -21.88
CA PHE A 105 -18.04 -9.15 -23.24
C PHE A 105 -19.07 -8.35 -23.99
N ILE A 106 -18.82 -8.11 -25.29
CA ILE A 106 -19.70 -7.40 -26.20
C ILE A 106 -19.82 -8.21 -27.48
N PRO A 107 -20.98 -8.82 -27.80
CA PRO A 107 -21.25 -9.29 -29.14
C PRO A 107 -21.18 -8.12 -30.14
N LYS A 108 -20.47 -8.29 -31.24
CA LYS A 108 -20.34 -7.23 -32.28
C LYS A 108 -21.67 -6.83 -32.93
N SER A 109 -22.72 -7.65 -32.76
CA SER A 109 -24.09 -7.39 -33.20
C SER A 109 -24.89 -6.42 -32.31
N PHE A 110 -24.35 -5.99 -31.16
CA PHE A 110 -25.08 -5.12 -30.24
C PHE A 110 -25.26 -3.70 -30.75
N HIS A 111 -26.34 -3.05 -30.29
CA HIS A 111 -26.57 -1.63 -30.54
C HIS A 111 -25.44 -0.79 -29.93
N ARG A 112 -25.06 0.29 -30.65
CA ARG A 112 -23.96 1.21 -30.26
C ARG A 112 -24.06 1.72 -28.83
N GLU A 113 -25.28 1.97 -28.34
CA GLU A 113 -25.52 2.44 -26.97
C GLU A 113 -25.15 1.39 -25.94
N ILE A 114 -25.45 0.10 -26.19
CA ILE A 114 -25.09 -0.99 -25.28
C ILE A 114 -23.58 -1.14 -25.21
N ILE A 115 -22.89 -1.07 -26.34
CA ILE A 115 -21.42 -1.09 -26.41
C ILE A 115 -20.84 0.08 -25.58
N TRP A 116 -21.37 1.28 -25.76
CA TRP A 116 -20.98 2.44 -24.98
C TRP A 116 -21.10 2.19 -23.47
N PHE A 117 -22.29 1.77 -23.01
CA PHE A 117 -22.55 1.56 -21.58
C PHE A 117 -21.64 0.48 -20.97
N ARG A 118 -21.40 -0.63 -21.65
CA ARG A 118 -20.52 -1.70 -21.15
C ARG A 118 -19.10 -1.24 -20.99
N VAL A 119 -18.53 -0.58 -22.01
CA VAL A 119 -17.16 -0.03 -21.93
C VAL A 119 -17.07 1.07 -20.85
N MET A 120 -18.06 1.96 -20.76
CA MET A 120 -18.07 3.01 -19.72
C MET A 120 -18.19 2.41 -18.32
N ASN A 121 -18.98 1.37 -18.13
CA ASN A 121 -19.07 0.67 -16.85
C ASN A 121 -17.76 -0.03 -16.50
N ALA A 122 -17.08 -0.67 -17.44
CA ALA A 122 -15.76 -1.25 -17.23
C ALA A 122 -14.74 -0.18 -16.81
N ILE A 123 -14.71 0.97 -17.49
CA ILE A 123 -13.86 2.11 -17.14
C ILE A 123 -14.20 2.65 -15.74
N LYS A 124 -15.49 2.79 -15.42
CA LYS A 124 -15.94 3.29 -14.11
C LYS A 124 -15.50 2.36 -12.99
N ARG A 125 -15.73 1.05 -13.13
CA ARG A 125 -15.31 0.02 -12.15
C ARG A 125 -13.78 0.02 -11.99
N SER A 126 -13.02 0.10 -13.08
CA SER A 126 -11.55 0.19 -13.02
C SER A 126 -11.07 1.42 -12.27
N LYS A 127 -11.67 2.59 -12.52
CA LYS A 127 -11.36 3.83 -11.78
C LYS A 127 -11.70 3.68 -10.29
N GLN A 128 -12.85 3.11 -9.97
CA GLN A 128 -13.27 2.89 -8.59
C GLN A 128 -12.28 1.94 -7.88
N HIS A 129 -11.91 0.83 -8.53
CA HIS A 129 -10.91 -0.09 -8.01
C HIS A 129 -9.56 0.59 -7.75
N PHE A 130 -9.12 1.47 -8.65
CA PHE A 130 -7.89 2.25 -8.47
C PHE A 130 -7.97 3.26 -7.31
N LEU A 131 -9.18 3.78 -7.03
CA LEU A 131 -9.42 4.69 -5.90
C LEU A 131 -9.47 3.95 -4.55
N GLU A 132 -9.80 2.65 -4.56
CA GLU A 132 -9.99 1.84 -3.35
C GLU A 132 -8.75 1.03 -2.97
N TYR A 133 -7.99 0.55 -3.95
CA TYR A 133 -6.91 -0.41 -3.74
C TYR A 133 -5.53 0.14 -4.11
N ASP A 134 -4.51 -0.36 -3.43
CA ASP A 134 -3.11 -0.15 -3.80
C ASP A 134 -2.77 -0.93 -5.06
N SER A 135 -2.23 -0.25 -6.06
CA SER A 135 -1.99 -0.83 -7.39
C SER A 135 -0.95 -1.96 -7.40
N LEU A 136 0.00 -1.95 -6.46
CA LEU A 136 1.06 -2.94 -6.39
C LEU A 136 0.62 -4.20 -5.65
N THR A 137 -0.01 -4.02 -4.49
CA THR A 137 -0.32 -5.12 -3.56
C THR A 137 -1.75 -5.64 -3.70
N GLY A 138 -2.68 -4.86 -4.25
CA GLY A 138 -4.08 -5.23 -4.44
C GLY A 138 -4.92 -5.23 -3.17
N ILE A 139 -4.37 -4.79 -2.03
CA ILE A 139 -5.09 -4.55 -0.78
C ILE A 139 -5.61 -3.12 -0.73
N TYR A 140 -6.42 -2.75 0.26
CA TYR A 140 -6.90 -1.37 0.37
C TYR A 140 -5.74 -0.37 0.40
N ASN A 141 -5.91 0.76 -0.30
CA ASN A 141 -5.03 1.91 -0.13
C ASN A 141 -5.36 2.63 1.19
N ARG A 142 -4.55 3.64 1.56
CA ARG A 142 -4.72 4.38 2.81
C ARG A 142 -6.13 4.92 3.01
N GLN A 143 -6.70 5.54 1.98
CA GLN A 143 -8.01 6.19 2.07
C GLN A 143 -9.13 5.18 2.33
N MET A 144 -9.16 4.11 1.54
CA MET A 144 -10.16 3.05 1.70
C MET A 144 -9.98 2.28 2.99
N PHE A 145 -8.74 1.99 3.40
CA PHE A 145 -8.47 1.35 4.69
C PHE A 145 -9.01 2.18 5.86
N TYR A 146 -8.80 3.51 5.86
CA TYR A 146 -9.33 4.38 6.91
C TYR A 146 -10.85 4.38 6.93
N GLN A 147 -11.47 4.46 5.75
CA GLN A 147 -12.93 4.38 5.62
C GLN A 147 -13.46 3.04 6.14
N LYS A 148 -12.87 1.92 5.74
CA LYS A 148 -13.28 0.57 6.18
C LYS A 148 -13.05 0.36 7.67
N THR A 149 -11.97 0.93 8.23
CA THR A 149 -11.75 0.92 9.66
C THR A 149 -12.87 1.69 10.38
N ARG A 150 -13.24 2.87 9.90
CA ARG A 150 -14.34 3.66 10.50
C ARG A 150 -15.67 2.89 10.47
N GLU A 151 -16.06 2.40 9.28
CA GLU A 151 -17.27 1.58 9.11
C GLU A 151 -17.29 0.40 10.10
N MET A 152 -16.17 -0.32 10.23
CA MET A 152 -16.05 -1.48 11.12
C MET A 152 -16.18 -1.11 12.61
N LEU A 153 -15.62 0.03 13.04
CA LEU A 153 -15.73 0.53 14.42
C LEU A 153 -17.17 0.96 14.73
N ASP A 154 -17.87 1.56 13.77
CA ASP A 154 -19.27 2.01 13.93
C ASP A 154 -20.23 0.83 14.02
N ASP A 155 -20.01 -0.21 13.20
CA ASP A 155 -20.91 -1.38 13.12
C ASP A 155 -20.75 -2.35 14.31
N SER A 156 -19.62 -2.32 15.03
CA SER A 156 -19.28 -3.36 16.03
C SER A 156 -18.99 -2.77 17.42
N LYS A 157 -20.04 -2.21 18.07
CA LYS A 157 -19.89 -1.48 19.34
C LYS A 157 -19.38 -2.33 20.52
N ASP A 158 -19.67 -3.62 20.53
CA ASP A 158 -19.35 -4.52 21.65
C ASP A 158 -17.97 -5.20 21.56
N GLN A 159 -17.25 -5.02 20.45
CA GLN A 159 -15.93 -5.64 20.23
C GLN A 159 -14.79 -4.67 20.58
N THR A 160 -13.70 -5.21 21.12
CA THR A 160 -12.44 -4.46 21.27
C THR A 160 -11.62 -4.61 19.99
N PHE A 161 -11.05 -3.52 19.50
CA PHE A 161 -10.21 -3.51 18.32
C PHE A 161 -8.78 -3.11 18.63
N ALA A 162 -7.86 -3.74 17.92
CA ALA A 162 -6.47 -3.33 17.84
C ALA A 162 -6.16 -2.73 16.47
N PHE A 163 -5.46 -1.61 16.47
CA PHE A 163 -4.82 -1.07 15.29
C PHE A 163 -3.34 -1.42 15.32
N ILE A 164 -2.84 -2.03 14.25
CA ILE A 164 -1.44 -2.46 14.12
C ILE A 164 -0.85 -1.75 12.90
N ARG A 165 0.20 -0.99 13.13
CA ARG A 165 1.04 -0.42 12.09
C ARG A 165 2.28 -1.29 11.92
N LEU A 166 2.47 -1.84 10.73
CA LEU A 166 3.65 -2.63 10.34
C LEU A 166 4.52 -1.82 9.40
N ASP A 167 5.83 -1.83 9.64
CA ASP A 167 6.85 -1.14 8.84
C ASP A 167 7.93 -2.15 8.45
N ILE A 168 8.42 -2.08 7.20
CA ILE A 168 9.53 -2.91 6.77
C ILE A 168 10.83 -2.17 7.07
N ASP A 169 11.64 -2.74 7.96
CA ASP A 169 12.88 -2.10 8.37
C ASP A 169 13.86 -1.99 7.20
N ARG A 170 14.45 -0.79 7.06
CA ARG A 170 15.47 -0.50 6.03
C ARG A 170 15.03 -0.76 4.58
N PHE A 171 13.74 -0.65 4.27
CA PHE A 171 13.19 -0.92 2.93
C PHE A 171 13.92 -0.16 1.81
N LYS A 172 14.33 1.09 2.04
CA LYS A 172 15.12 1.87 1.07
C LYS A 172 16.45 1.21 0.74
N MET A 173 17.11 0.56 1.73
CA MET A 173 18.35 -0.17 1.50
C MET A 173 18.11 -1.43 0.66
N ILE A 174 17.00 -2.13 0.92
CA ILE A 174 16.62 -3.31 0.11
C ILE A 174 16.47 -2.92 -1.36
N ASN A 175 15.73 -1.83 -1.64
CA ASN A 175 15.59 -1.31 -3.00
C ASN A 175 16.93 -0.90 -3.63
N SER A 176 17.84 -0.33 -2.84
CA SER A 176 19.16 0.09 -3.32
C SER A 176 20.08 -1.09 -3.66
N PHE A 177 20.06 -2.16 -2.86
CA PHE A 177 20.95 -3.32 -3.04
C PHE A 177 20.39 -4.38 -4.00
N TYR A 178 19.08 -4.61 -3.97
CA TYR A 178 18.43 -5.70 -4.72
C TYR A 178 17.55 -5.22 -5.87
N GLY A 179 17.37 -3.90 -6.00
CA GLY A 179 16.56 -3.27 -7.03
C GLY A 179 15.07 -3.16 -6.67
N ALA A 180 14.36 -2.24 -7.35
CA ALA A 180 12.95 -1.94 -7.09
C ALA A 180 12.03 -3.17 -7.32
N ALA A 181 12.37 -4.04 -8.27
CA ALA A 181 11.57 -5.25 -8.55
C ALA A 181 11.53 -6.22 -7.36
N GLU A 182 12.64 -6.34 -6.60
CA GLU A 182 12.68 -7.16 -5.39
C GLU A 182 11.89 -6.51 -4.25
N GLY A 183 11.99 -5.18 -4.10
CA GLY A 183 11.15 -4.44 -3.16
C GLY A 183 9.65 -4.58 -3.45
N ASP A 184 9.25 -4.53 -4.72
CA ASP A 184 7.88 -4.76 -5.15
C ASP A 184 7.40 -6.18 -4.83
N ARG A 185 8.27 -7.19 -5.03
CA ARG A 185 7.99 -8.59 -4.68
C ARG A 185 7.79 -8.73 -3.17
N LEU A 186 8.64 -8.08 -2.39
CA LEU A 186 8.55 -8.05 -0.94
C LEU A 186 7.24 -7.45 -0.44
N LEU A 187 6.81 -6.32 -1.00
CA LEU A 187 5.55 -5.67 -0.64
C LEU A 187 4.32 -6.56 -0.94
N ARG A 188 4.34 -7.28 -2.09
CA ARG A 188 3.28 -8.27 -2.39
C ARG A 188 3.29 -9.44 -1.41
N CYS A 189 4.47 -9.93 -1.04
CA CYS A 189 4.64 -10.97 -0.04
C CYS A 189 4.10 -10.55 1.31
N MET A 190 4.38 -9.32 1.77
CA MET A 190 3.82 -8.76 3.00
C MET A 190 2.30 -8.75 2.97
N ALA A 191 1.69 -8.22 1.92
CA ALA A 191 0.23 -8.17 1.78
C ALA A 191 -0.39 -9.57 1.82
N HIS A 192 0.23 -10.57 1.17
CA HIS A 192 -0.21 -11.96 1.18
C HIS A 192 -0.13 -12.58 2.57
N ASN A 193 0.97 -12.39 3.29
CA ASN A 193 1.15 -12.93 4.64
C ASN A 193 0.20 -12.27 5.65
N ILE A 194 -0.05 -10.96 5.54
CA ILE A 194 -1.06 -10.27 6.36
C ILE A 194 -2.43 -10.92 6.15
N CYS A 195 -2.84 -11.11 4.88
CA CYS A 195 -4.09 -11.79 4.55
C CYS A 195 -4.18 -13.19 5.14
N GLY A 196 -3.09 -13.97 5.01
CA GLY A 196 -3.02 -15.34 5.53
C GLY A 196 -3.20 -15.42 7.04
N VAL A 197 -2.56 -14.52 7.81
CA VAL A 197 -2.72 -14.46 9.27
C VAL A 197 -4.12 -14.01 9.65
N LEU A 198 -4.64 -12.96 8.99
CA LEU A 198 -5.94 -12.37 9.31
C LEU A 198 -7.12 -13.27 8.94
N SER A 199 -6.96 -14.22 8.03
CA SER A 199 -8.02 -15.17 7.65
C SER A 199 -8.56 -16.01 8.82
N ALA A 200 -7.80 -16.12 9.92
CA ALA A 200 -8.24 -16.77 11.16
C ALA A 200 -9.17 -15.89 12.03
N TYR A 201 -9.33 -14.60 11.70
CA TYR A 201 -10.12 -13.64 12.46
C TYR A 201 -11.43 -13.33 11.72
N LYS A 202 -12.52 -13.07 12.45
CA LYS A 202 -13.84 -12.81 11.85
C LYS A 202 -14.01 -11.37 11.38
N THR A 203 -13.46 -10.42 12.13
CA THR A 203 -13.66 -8.97 11.92
C THR A 203 -12.31 -8.28 11.81
N TYR A 204 -11.95 -7.88 10.61
CA TYR A 204 -10.68 -7.19 10.34
C TYR A 204 -10.75 -6.39 9.03
N THR A 205 -9.86 -5.41 8.94
CA THR A 205 -9.52 -4.73 7.68
C THR A 205 -8.02 -4.45 7.65
N TYR A 206 -7.45 -4.34 6.45
CA TYR A 206 -6.03 -4.06 6.29
C TYR A 206 -5.77 -3.35 4.97
N GLY A 207 -4.69 -2.58 4.93
CA GLY A 207 -4.31 -1.80 3.76
C GLY A 207 -2.86 -1.36 3.77
N ARG A 208 -2.40 -0.87 2.63
CA ARG A 208 -1.09 -0.26 2.48
C ARG A 208 -1.23 1.25 2.63
N LEU A 209 -0.55 1.80 3.63
CA LEU A 209 -0.70 3.21 4.01
C LEU A 209 0.26 4.13 3.27
N ASN A 210 1.51 3.69 3.15
CA ASN A 210 2.59 4.39 2.47
C ASN A 210 3.54 3.36 1.84
N SER A 211 4.69 3.79 1.35
CA SER A 211 5.74 3.01 0.67
C SER A 211 5.87 1.56 1.17
N ASP A 212 6.23 1.38 2.43
CA ASP A 212 6.53 0.11 3.10
C ASP A 212 5.73 -0.08 4.40
N VAL A 213 4.71 0.77 4.61
CA VAL A 213 3.87 0.78 5.81
C VAL A 213 2.51 0.16 5.52
N PHE A 214 2.13 -0.80 6.34
CA PHE A 214 0.84 -1.47 6.32
C PHE A 214 0.05 -1.14 7.59
N GLY A 215 -1.26 -0.98 7.46
CA GLY A 215 -2.20 -0.82 8.56
C GLY A 215 -3.12 -2.02 8.65
N ILE A 216 -3.41 -2.45 9.85
CA ILE A 216 -4.35 -3.53 10.17
C ILE A 216 -5.25 -3.03 11.28
N CYS A 217 -6.55 -3.22 11.14
CA CYS A 217 -7.49 -3.09 12.24
C CYS A 217 -8.23 -4.42 12.42
N VAL A 218 -8.20 -4.98 13.60
CA VAL A 218 -8.70 -6.34 13.86
C VAL A 218 -9.35 -6.42 15.24
N ALA A 219 -10.47 -7.16 15.34
CA ALA A 219 -11.09 -7.46 16.61
C ALA A 219 -10.21 -8.42 17.43
N VAL A 220 -9.98 -8.08 18.70
CA VAL A 220 -9.16 -8.85 19.64
C VAL A 220 -9.92 -9.13 20.93
N GLU A 221 -9.63 -10.27 21.56
CA GLU A 221 -10.19 -10.60 22.87
C GLU A 221 -9.33 -10.02 24.01
N LYS A 222 -8.01 -10.00 23.82
CA LYS A 222 -7.03 -9.49 24.79
C LYS A 222 -6.10 -8.49 24.10
N GLU A 223 -5.63 -7.51 24.86
CA GLU A 223 -4.68 -6.50 24.36
C GLU A 223 -3.39 -7.13 23.80
N GLN A 224 -2.92 -8.23 24.39
CA GLN A 224 -1.74 -8.97 23.96
C GLN A 224 -1.90 -9.64 22.59
N ASP A 225 -3.14 -9.89 22.14
CA ASP A 225 -3.40 -10.51 20.83
C ASP A 225 -2.88 -9.64 19.69
N ALA A 226 -2.86 -8.31 19.86
CA ALA A 226 -2.31 -7.40 18.88
C ALA A 226 -0.82 -7.66 18.61
N LEU A 227 -0.02 -7.86 19.68
CA LEU A 227 1.40 -8.19 19.57
C LEU A 227 1.60 -9.57 18.93
N LEU A 228 0.78 -10.55 19.32
CA LEU A 228 0.84 -11.90 18.76
C LEU A 228 0.50 -11.94 17.27
N ILE A 229 -0.45 -11.12 16.82
CA ILE A 229 -0.78 -10.99 15.39
C ILE A 229 0.42 -10.42 14.64
N ALA A 230 1.01 -9.33 15.11
CA ALA A 230 2.19 -8.71 14.51
C ALA A 230 3.37 -9.69 14.44
N GLN A 231 3.63 -10.41 15.54
CA GLN A 231 4.66 -11.45 15.59
C GLN A 231 4.41 -12.57 14.57
N LYS A 232 3.19 -13.10 14.49
CA LYS A 232 2.83 -14.15 13.52
C LYS A 232 3.08 -13.69 12.08
N ILE A 233 2.71 -12.46 11.74
CA ILE A 233 2.96 -11.91 10.40
C ILE A 233 4.47 -11.85 10.12
N ARG A 234 5.27 -11.33 11.06
CA ARG A 234 6.73 -11.27 10.95
C ARG A 234 7.35 -12.66 10.75
N GLU A 235 6.91 -13.65 11.53
CA GLU A 235 7.41 -15.03 11.41
C GLU A 235 7.05 -15.68 10.06
N GLN A 236 5.85 -15.43 9.54
CA GLN A 236 5.46 -15.95 8.22
C GLN A 236 6.28 -15.32 7.10
N VAL A 237 6.53 -14.02 7.18
CA VAL A 237 7.37 -13.33 6.19
C VAL A 237 8.80 -13.88 6.20
N LYS A 238 9.39 -14.16 7.37
CA LYS A 238 10.72 -14.77 7.50
C LYS A 238 10.79 -16.19 6.94
N LYS A 239 9.71 -16.97 7.04
CA LYS A 239 9.63 -18.35 6.53
C LYS A 239 9.49 -18.43 5.00
N ASN A 240 9.11 -17.35 4.35
CA ASN A 240 8.99 -17.29 2.89
C ASN A 240 10.39 -17.24 2.25
N GLY A 241 10.99 -18.44 2.06
CA GLY A 241 12.35 -18.63 1.54
C GLY A 241 12.58 -18.17 0.08
N GLU A 242 11.60 -17.55 -0.54
CA GLU A 242 11.71 -16.95 -1.88
C GLU A 242 12.38 -15.58 -1.88
N LEU A 243 12.55 -14.93 -0.71
CA LEU A 243 13.15 -13.62 -0.59
C LEU A 243 14.68 -13.72 -0.55
N ARG A 244 15.36 -12.92 -1.36
CA ARG A 244 16.84 -12.87 -1.42
C ARG A 244 17.47 -12.11 -0.25
N CYS A 245 16.67 -11.49 0.62
CA CYS A 245 17.14 -10.68 1.73
C CYS A 245 16.52 -11.11 3.05
N TYR A 246 17.26 -10.92 4.13
CA TYR A 246 16.73 -11.05 5.48
C TYR A 246 15.82 -9.86 5.79
N LEU A 247 14.58 -10.16 6.15
CA LEU A 247 13.56 -9.16 6.39
C LEU A 247 13.28 -9.03 7.88
N GLU A 248 13.36 -7.81 8.38
CA GLU A 248 12.84 -7.42 9.68
C GLU A 248 11.67 -6.45 9.49
N THR A 249 10.72 -6.52 10.41
CA THR A 249 9.58 -5.62 10.48
C THR A 249 9.41 -5.10 11.88
N SER A 250 9.07 -3.82 12.00
CA SER A 250 8.69 -3.20 13.27
C SER A 250 7.18 -2.98 13.31
N ALA A 251 6.56 -3.22 14.45
CA ALA A 251 5.13 -3.05 14.64
C ALA A 251 4.80 -2.19 15.85
N GLY A 252 3.97 -1.16 15.64
CA GLY A 252 3.32 -0.44 16.72
C GLY A 252 1.85 -0.80 16.80
N CYS A 253 1.39 -1.16 17.98
CA CYS A 253 0.03 -1.59 18.26
C CYS A 253 -0.68 -0.58 19.16
N TYR A 254 -1.94 -0.29 18.88
CA TYR A 254 -2.80 0.54 19.72
C TYR A 254 -4.13 -0.17 19.95
N ILE A 255 -4.57 -0.27 21.20
CA ILE A 255 -5.89 -0.79 21.54
C ILE A 255 -6.90 0.35 21.51
N ILE A 256 -7.88 0.25 20.62
CA ILE A 256 -8.89 1.28 20.40
C ILE A 256 -9.91 1.21 21.54
N ARG A 257 -9.77 2.12 22.50
CA ARG A 257 -10.68 2.25 23.66
C ARG A 257 -11.81 3.23 23.36
N ASP A 258 -11.50 4.31 22.65
CA ASP A 258 -12.46 5.30 22.15
C ASP A 258 -12.68 5.09 20.66
N LYS A 259 -13.85 4.57 20.31
CA LYS A 259 -14.23 4.30 18.93
C LYS A 259 -14.64 5.56 18.15
N GLU A 260 -14.96 6.65 18.82
CA GLU A 260 -15.27 7.93 18.20
C GLU A 260 -13.99 8.68 17.73
N MET A 261 -12.82 8.22 18.21
CA MET A 261 -11.54 8.79 17.80
C MET A 261 -11.32 8.66 16.28
N GLU A 262 -10.85 9.72 15.66
CA GLU A 262 -10.48 9.72 14.25
C GLU A 262 -9.42 8.65 13.93
N VAL A 263 -9.59 7.90 12.83
CA VAL A 263 -8.65 6.83 12.44
C VAL A 263 -7.23 7.34 12.24
N SER A 264 -7.08 8.62 11.86
CA SER A 264 -5.78 9.28 11.78
C SER A 264 -5.10 9.41 13.14
N ALA A 265 -5.83 9.73 14.19
CA ALA A 265 -5.30 9.80 15.55
C ALA A 265 -4.99 8.41 16.11
N ILE A 266 -5.83 7.41 15.82
CA ILE A 266 -5.55 6.00 16.12
C ILE A 266 -4.22 5.55 15.48
N TYR A 267 -4.01 5.92 14.22
CA TYR A 267 -2.75 5.64 13.51
C TYR A 267 -1.55 6.29 14.18
N GLU A 268 -1.66 7.56 14.62
CA GLU A 268 -0.55 8.27 15.30
C GLU A 268 -0.15 7.58 16.62
N HIS A 269 -1.08 7.05 17.40
CA HIS A 269 -0.75 6.25 18.57
C HIS A 269 0.07 4.99 18.21
N ALA A 270 -0.29 4.32 17.12
CA ALA A 270 0.47 3.18 16.62
C ALA A 270 1.85 3.60 16.07
N VAL A 271 1.99 4.81 15.49
CA VAL A 271 3.29 5.36 15.09
C VAL A 271 4.20 5.56 16.29
N ILE A 272 3.68 6.15 17.38
CA ILE A 272 4.44 6.36 18.63
C ILE A 272 4.94 5.02 19.18
N ALA A 273 4.07 4.01 19.27
CA ALA A 273 4.47 2.69 19.73
C ALA A 273 5.55 2.06 18.83
N ALA A 274 5.44 2.22 17.49
CA ALA A 274 6.43 1.66 16.57
C ALA A 274 7.83 2.30 16.70
N GLN A 275 7.94 3.53 17.21
CA GLN A 275 9.22 4.19 17.44
C GLN A 275 10.06 3.50 18.50
N GLU A 276 9.42 2.91 19.52
CA GLU A 276 10.09 2.13 20.55
C GLU A 276 10.83 0.89 20.00
N CYS A 277 10.35 0.35 18.89
CA CYS A 277 10.95 -0.83 18.26
C CYS A 277 12.09 -0.48 17.30
N LYS A 278 12.19 0.77 16.84
CA LYS A 278 13.18 1.17 15.83
C LYS A 278 14.60 1.12 16.38
N GLY A 279 15.43 0.29 15.73
CA GLY A 279 16.84 0.13 16.10
C GLY A 279 17.09 -0.87 17.23
N GLN A 280 16.07 -1.52 17.74
CA GLN A 280 16.21 -2.56 18.77
C GLN A 280 16.24 -3.95 18.12
N TYR A 281 17.29 -4.73 18.40
CA TYR A 281 17.46 -6.08 17.83
C TYR A 281 16.53 -7.15 18.45
N MET A 282 15.92 -6.87 19.60
CA MET A 282 15.15 -7.87 20.35
C MET A 282 13.67 -7.50 20.53
N HIS A 283 13.29 -6.28 20.23
CA HIS A 283 11.92 -5.79 20.39
C HIS A 283 11.41 -5.26 19.05
N HIS A 284 10.57 -6.06 18.40
CA HIS A 284 10.03 -5.74 17.08
C HIS A 284 8.57 -5.29 17.14
N GLU A 285 7.89 -5.52 18.26
CA GLU A 285 6.51 -5.16 18.46
C GLU A 285 6.36 -4.39 19.79
N ALA A 286 5.64 -3.28 19.77
CA ALA A 286 5.31 -2.51 20.97
C ALA A 286 3.82 -2.15 21.02
N LEU A 287 3.27 -2.15 22.23
CA LEU A 287 1.93 -1.69 22.51
C LEU A 287 2.00 -0.24 23.02
N TYR A 288 1.20 0.64 22.44
CA TYR A 288 1.12 2.03 22.88
C TYR A 288 0.70 2.15 24.35
N THR A 289 1.38 3.00 25.07
CA THR A 289 1.03 3.44 26.42
C THR A 289 0.92 4.97 26.46
N GLU A 290 0.10 5.49 27.36
CA GLU A 290 0.00 6.94 27.56
C GLU A 290 1.33 7.59 27.95
N GLN A 291 2.21 6.82 28.62
CA GLN A 291 3.54 7.28 28.98
C GLN A 291 4.39 7.60 27.73
N MET A 292 4.37 6.73 26.72
CA MET A 292 5.06 6.99 25.43
C MET A 292 4.59 8.29 24.78
N GLY A 293 3.27 8.54 24.80
CA GLY A 293 2.72 9.79 24.27
C GLY A 293 3.23 11.02 25.01
N LYS A 294 3.28 10.96 26.35
CA LYS A 294 3.81 12.05 27.19
C LYS A 294 5.30 12.31 26.95
N GLU A 295 6.07 11.23 26.81
CA GLU A 295 7.52 11.32 26.53
C GLU A 295 7.76 11.97 25.17
N MET A 296 7.04 11.56 24.13
CA MET A 296 7.14 12.18 22.81
C MET A 296 6.76 13.67 22.81
N GLN A 297 5.69 14.04 23.54
CA GLN A 297 5.31 15.45 23.69
C GLN A 297 6.40 16.24 24.40
N ARG A 298 7.01 15.68 25.43
CA ARG A 298 8.11 16.32 26.15
C ARG A 298 9.36 16.50 25.29
N GLU A 299 9.71 15.48 24.50
CA GLU A 299 10.82 15.58 23.55
C GLU A 299 10.58 16.68 22.51
N GLN A 300 9.37 16.73 21.94
CA GLN A 300 9.01 17.76 20.97
C GLN A 300 9.03 19.17 21.59
N GLN A 301 8.58 19.29 22.83
CA GLN A 301 8.66 20.56 23.56
C GLN A 301 10.12 20.99 23.76
N ILE A 302 11.00 20.05 24.17
CA ILE A 302 12.44 20.31 24.30
C ILE A 302 13.02 20.83 23.00
N ILE A 303 12.72 20.15 21.87
CA ILE A 303 13.20 20.55 20.55
C ILE A 303 12.70 21.97 20.19
N ASN A 304 11.43 22.26 20.42
CA ASN A 304 10.85 23.56 20.09
C ASN A 304 11.43 24.71 20.92
N GLU A 305 11.83 24.44 22.17
CA GLU A 305 12.39 25.46 23.08
C GLU A 305 13.92 25.60 22.95
N MET A 306 14.61 24.62 22.35
CA MET A 306 16.08 24.48 22.40
C MET A 306 16.81 25.66 21.76
N ASP A 307 16.37 26.15 20.60
CA ASP A 307 17.02 27.25 19.88
C ASP A 307 16.94 28.55 20.69
N THR A 308 15.77 28.87 21.21
CA THR A 308 15.56 30.04 22.08
C THR A 308 16.39 29.93 23.37
N ALA A 309 16.41 28.73 23.98
CA ALA A 309 17.19 28.48 25.18
C ALA A 309 18.71 28.66 24.95
N LEU A 310 19.18 28.34 23.74
CA LEU A 310 20.58 28.55 23.37
C LEU A 310 20.91 30.06 23.23
N GLU A 311 20.04 30.81 22.55
CA GLU A 311 20.18 32.28 22.39
C GLU A 311 20.15 33.00 23.75
N GLU A 312 19.27 32.58 24.65
CA GLU A 312 19.12 33.13 26.00
C GLU A 312 20.16 32.60 27.00
N LYS A 313 21.15 31.80 26.56
CA LYS A 313 22.23 31.23 27.37
C LYS A 313 21.73 30.41 28.58
N GLN A 314 20.64 29.69 28.40
CA GLN A 314 20.07 28.84 29.45
C GLN A 314 20.84 27.53 29.65
N PHE A 315 21.74 27.16 28.72
CA PHE A 315 22.62 25.99 28.86
C PHE A 315 23.88 26.34 29.67
N VAL A 316 24.11 25.59 30.73
CA VAL A 316 25.29 25.70 31.60
C VAL A 316 26.06 24.41 31.60
N VAL A 317 27.37 24.49 31.75
CA VAL A 317 28.25 23.33 31.81
C VAL A 317 28.63 23.06 33.24
N TYR A 318 28.36 21.84 33.70
CA TYR A 318 28.84 21.30 34.98
C TYR A 318 29.97 20.33 34.71
N PHE A 319 30.97 20.31 35.60
CA PHE A 319 32.09 19.39 35.50
C PHE A 319 32.01 18.33 36.58
N GLN A 320 31.90 17.05 36.17
CA GLN A 320 32.02 15.92 37.11
C GLN A 320 33.47 15.44 37.15
N PRO A 321 34.15 15.55 38.28
CA PRO A 321 35.58 15.20 38.36
C PRO A 321 35.75 13.68 38.25
N LYS A 322 36.82 13.28 37.55
CA LYS A 322 37.28 11.87 37.47
C LYS A 322 38.57 11.77 38.29
N TYR A 323 38.56 10.81 39.23
CA TYR A 323 39.67 10.59 40.17
C TYR A 323 40.43 9.33 39.77
N GLU A 324 41.75 9.28 40.15
CA GLU A 324 42.50 8.03 40.09
C GLU A 324 42.02 7.02 41.15
N LEU A 325 42.18 5.73 40.85
CA LEU A 325 41.81 4.67 41.76
C LEU A 325 42.62 4.63 43.07
N ASP A 326 43.88 5.16 43.02
CA ASP A 326 44.83 5.10 44.11
C ASP A 326 44.87 6.38 44.95
N GLY A 327 43.97 7.36 44.70
CA GLY A 327 43.99 8.60 45.44
C GLY A 327 42.86 9.56 45.07
N TYR A 328 42.69 10.58 45.87
CA TYR A 328 41.67 11.63 45.65
C TYR A 328 42.16 12.75 44.70
N THR A 329 43.16 12.45 43.84
CA THR A 329 43.69 13.44 42.90
C THR A 329 42.85 13.44 41.65
N PRO A 330 42.21 14.55 41.29
CA PRO A 330 41.41 14.62 40.06
C PRO A 330 42.36 14.62 38.84
N ARG A 331 42.12 13.68 37.89
CA ARG A 331 42.85 13.56 36.62
C ARG A 331 42.17 14.23 35.46
N GLY A 332 40.89 14.53 35.59
CA GLY A 332 40.09 15.13 34.56
C GLY A 332 38.66 15.38 35.02
N ALA A 333 37.84 15.87 34.14
CA ALA A 333 36.43 16.04 34.41
C ALA A 333 35.59 15.72 33.16
N GLU A 334 34.41 15.23 33.35
CA GLU A 334 33.40 15.11 32.30
C GLU A 334 32.57 16.38 32.28
N ALA A 335 32.46 17.00 31.11
CA ALA A 335 31.62 18.18 30.91
C ALA A 335 30.19 17.76 30.62
N LEU A 336 29.28 18.09 31.52
CA LEU A 336 27.87 17.73 31.46
C LEU A 336 27.03 18.99 31.24
N VAL A 337 26.34 19.08 30.12
CA VAL A 337 25.41 20.18 29.86
C VAL A 337 24.18 20.05 30.74
N ARG A 338 23.71 21.17 31.29
CA ARG A 338 22.47 21.30 32.02
C ARG A 338 21.68 22.45 31.45
N TRP A 339 20.39 22.23 31.26
CA TRP A 339 19.48 23.28 30.82
C TRP A 339 18.80 23.90 32.06
N LYS A 340 19.19 25.12 32.40
CA LYS A 340 18.61 25.88 33.49
C LYS A 340 17.52 26.79 32.95
N LYS A 341 16.25 26.37 33.13
CA LYS A 341 15.11 27.13 32.67
C LYS A 341 14.89 28.42 33.48
N PRO A 342 14.18 29.44 32.91
CA PRO A 342 13.91 30.70 33.61
C PRO A 342 13.17 30.54 34.94
N ASP A 343 12.36 29.48 35.10
CA ASP A 343 11.66 29.13 36.34
C ASP A 343 12.56 28.46 37.41
N GLY A 344 13.84 28.26 37.12
CA GLY A 344 14.82 27.65 38.01
C GLY A 344 14.86 26.12 37.96
N THR A 345 14.05 25.48 37.16
CA THR A 345 14.11 24.03 36.93
C THR A 345 15.30 23.66 36.05
N MET A 346 15.84 22.44 36.22
CA MET A 346 16.91 21.88 35.39
C MET A 346 16.43 20.62 34.68
#